data_45c35b7e6906b50548843c2900fd38b1
#
_entry.id   45c35b7e6906b50548843c2900fd38b1
#
_cell.length_a   1.000
_cell.length_b   1.000
_cell.length_c   1.000
_cell.angle_alpha   90.00
_cell.angle_beta   90.00
_cell.angle_gamma   90.00
#
_symmetry.space_group_name_H-M   'P 1'
#
loop_
_entity.id
_entity.type
_entity.pdbx_description
1 polymer ?
#
loop_
_entity_poly.entity_id
_entity_poly.type
_entity_poly.pdbx_seq_one_letter_code
_entity_poly.pdbx_strand_id
1 'polypeptide(L)'
;MPSSSNHRISNWLLRIFSVVSFFIGLYLAVGGAWLAIEGGSYYYLIAGATLILTSLLLYFRQRLGLWLFALLFLGTLGWTIWESGLDYWRWVPRMGVPVLLGLILALLLPSFNISRRTSFSLAGAFLVIFVGAFCMAFVPTNWTHNATTAEAGSSSIKLGRGNGLGDISDDDWPVYGRDNNASRYSPITDITPENVSSLKRAWQYRTRDIPSKRYGAETTPIKIDDKLYLCSARNQLIALSAESGEEIWRYDPKVADEDIPYTAACRGVAYYKVPNSNNPSTTQACNERIVSGTLDGRIIEVDAQSGKPCLDFGNQGEVDIKKNMGKTPSGFVAITGVPVIVQGVIITGHQ
;
A
#
# COMPACT_ATOMS: atom_id res chain seq x y z
N MET A 1 -16.10 35.94 -43.07
CA MET A 1 -14.66 35.61 -43.04
C MET A 1 -14.25 35.62 -41.56
N PRO A 2 -13.78 34.52 -40.98
CA PRO A 2 -13.29 34.55 -39.60
C PRO A 2 -11.99 35.38 -39.55
N SER A 3 -11.88 36.30 -38.58
CA SER A 3 -10.79 37.24 -38.45
C SER A 3 -9.45 36.55 -38.37
N SER A 4 -8.41 37.10 -39.00
CA SER A 4 -7.03 36.60 -39.04
C SER A 4 -6.39 36.46 -37.63
N SER A 5 -6.96 37.15 -36.64
CA SER A 5 -6.52 37.07 -35.23
C SER A 5 -6.84 35.74 -34.55
N ASN A 6 -8.00 35.15 -34.84
CA ASN A 6 -8.40 33.87 -34.23
C ASN A 6 -7.53 32.68 -34.67
N HIS A 7 -7.04 32.70 -35.92
CA HIS A 7 -6.11 31.64 -36.40
C HIS A 7 -4.70 31.78 -35.77
N ARG A 8 -4.23 32.98 -35.47
CA ARG A 8 -2.95 33.17 -34.79
C ARG A 8 -2.97 32.66 -33.37
N ILE A 9 -4.01 32.95 -32.61
CA ILE A 9 -4.16 32.51 -31.22
C ILE A 9 -4.26 30.96 -31.17
N SER A 10 -5.07 30.34 -32.02
CA SER A 10 -5.19 28.89 -32.07
C SER A 10 -3.87 28.17 -32.39
N ASN A 11 -3.08 28.74 -33.30
CA ASN A 11 -1.75 28.19 -33.66
C ASN A 11 -0.73 28.32 -32.52
N TRP A 12 -0.78 29.41 -31.75
CA TRP A 12 0.10 29.59 -30.60
C TRP A 12 -0.24 28.64 -29.46
N LEU A 13 -1.54 28.46 -29.18
CA LEU A 13 -2.02 27.48 -28.20
C LEU A 13 -1.62 26.06 -28.58
N LEU A 14 -1.71 25.70 -29.88
CA LEU A 14 -1.26 24.38 -30.35
C LEU A 14 0.25 24.18 -30.10
N ARG A 15 1.09 25.20 -30.31
CA ARG A 15 2.52 25.10 -30.04
C ARG A 15 2.81 24.92 -28.56
N ILE A 16 2.12 25.66 -27.67
CA ILE A 16 2.25 25.47 -26.22
C ILE A 16 1.84 24.06 -25.82
N PHE A 17 0.68 23.60 -26.29
CA PHE A 17 0.21 22.24 -26.06
C PHE A 17 1.26 21.21 -26.50
N SER A 18 1.85 21.40 -27.68
CA SER A 18 2.87 20.49 -28.21
C SER A 18 4.13 20.49 -27.32
N VAL A 19 4.59 21.65 -26.85
CA VAL A 19 5.75 21.75 -25.96
C VAL A 19 5.48 21.07 -24.61
N VAL A 20 4.32 21.31 -24.01
CA VAL A 20 3.92 20.67 -22.75
C VAL A 20 3.83 19.14 -22.92
N SER A 21 3.16 18.69 -23.99
CA SER A 21 3.06 17.25 -24.30
C SER A 21 4.41 16.60 -24.56
N PHE A 22 5.36 17.33 -25.17
CA PHE A 22 6.74 16.88 -25.37
C PHE A 22 7.44 16.60 -24.04
N PHE A 23 7.36 17.49 -23.06
CA PHE A 23 7.98 17.30 -21.74
C PHE A 23 7.30 16.17 -20.94
N ILE A 24 5.97 16.02 -21.05
CA ILE A 24 5.26 14.85 -20.49
C ILE A 24 5.79 13.57 -21.14
N GLY A 25 5.92 13.54 -22.46
CA GLY A 25 6.45 12.39 -23.19
C GLY A 25 7.89 12.07 -22.80
N LEU A 26 8.73 13.10 -22.63
CA LEU A 26 10.13 12.94 -22.19
C LEU A 26 10.21 12.33 -20.79
N TYR A 27 9.41 12.83 -19.87
CA TYR A 27 9.32 12.29 -18.51
C TYR A 27 8.91 10.81 -18.51
N LEU A 28 7.87 10.47 -19.28
CA LEU A 28 7.42 9.09 -19.43
C LEU A 28 8.47 8.18 -20.10
N ALA A 29 9.15 8.67 -21.13
CA ALA A 29 10.17 7.88 -21.84
C ALA A 29 11.39 7.60 -20.95
N VAL A 30 11.90 8.61 -20.25
CA VAL A 30 13.06 8.45 -19.36
C VAL A 30 12.71 7.56 -18.17
N GLY A 31 11.59 7.85 -17.49
CA GLY A 31 11.13 7.03 -16.37
C GLY A 31 10.76 5.61 -16.82
N GLY A 32 10.14 5.47 -18.00
CA GLY A 32 9.81 4.17 -18.60
C GLY A 32 11.04 3.35 -19.00
N ALA A 33 12.11 4.01 -19.48
CA ALA A 33 13.38 3.35 -19.75
C ALA A 33 14.01 2.82 -18.47
N TRP A 34 14.03 3.62 -17.42
CA TRP A 34 14.52 3.16 -16.11
C TRP A 34 13.68 2.00 -15.58
N LEU A 35 12.36 2.12 -15.60
CA LEU A 35 11.46 1.06 -15.16
C LEU A 35 11.67 -0.24 -15.94
N ALA A 36 11.90 -0.15 -17.26
CA ALA A 36 12.19 -1.31 -18.11
C ALA A 36 13.52 -1.99 -17.74
N ILE A 37 14.56 -1.22 -17.38
CA ILE A 37 15.88 -1.74 -16.94
C ILE A 37 15.72 -2.51 -15.61
N GLU A 38 14.86 -2.04 -14.71
CA GLU A 38 14.54 -2.71 -13.43
C GLU A 38 13.55 -3.89 -13.59
N GLY A 39 13.22 -4.29 -14.84
CA GLY A 39 12.33 -5.43 -15.13
C GLY A 39 10.83 -5.12 -15.08
N GLY A 40 10.47 -3.83 -15.08
CA GLY A 40 9.08 -3.39 -15.09
C GLY A 40 8.48 -3.25 -16.49
N SER A 41 7.31 -2.61 -16.59
CA SER A 41 6.54 -2.49 -17.83
C SER A 41 7.22 -1.61 -18.88
N TYR A 42 7.31 -2.09 -20.13
CA TYR A 42 7.76 -1.31 -21.29
C TYR A 42 6.72 -0.29 -21.78
N TYR A 43 5.51 -0.33 -21.27
CA TYR A 43 4.41 0.55 -21.70
C TYR A 43 4.80 2.03 -21.64
N TYR A 44 5.36 2.48 -20.53
CA TYR A 44 5.68 3.90 -20.33
C TYR A 44 6.77 4.41 -21.28
N LEU A 45 7.74 3.57 -21.63
CA LEU A 45 8.76 3.89 -22.63
C LEU A 45 8.14 4.08 -24.01
N ILE A 46 7.28 3.13 -24.43
CA ILE A 46 6.61 3.18 -25.74
C ILE A 46 5.65 4.37 -25.81
N ALA A 47 4.84 4.57 -24.77
CA ALA A 47 3.88 5.68 -24.69
C ALA A 47 4.61 7.04 -24.69
N GLY A 48 5.69 7.17 -23.93
CA GLY A 48 6.52 8.37 -23.89
C GLY A 48 7.16 8.71 -25.23
N ALA A 49 7.79 7.73 -25.89
CA ALA A 49 8.41 7.90 -27.22
C ALA A 49 7.34 8.28 -28.27
N THR A 50 6.18 7.62 -28.24
CA THR A 50 5.06 7.94 -29.14
C THR A 50 4.51 9.35 -28.88
N LEU A 51 4.41 9.78 -27.63
CA LEU A 51 3.93 11.12 -27.27
C LEU A 51 4.94 12.21 -27.70
N ILE A 52 6.25 11.95 -27.57
CA ILE A 52 7.30 12.86 -28.10
C ILE A 52 7.14 13.04 -29.60
N LEU A 53 7.05 11.95 -30.37
CA LEU A 53 6.89 12.02 -31.82
C LEU A 53 5.57 12.74 -32.20
N THR A 54 4.47 12.40 -31.51
CA THR A 54 3.19 13.10 -31.66
C THR A 54 3.33 14.61 -31.45
N SER A 55 3.99 15.01 -30.38
CA SER A 55 4.20 16.43 -30.02
C SER A 55 4.99 17.19 -31.09
N LEU A 56 6.04 16.58 -31.62
CA LEU A 56 6.85 17.16 -32.72
C LEU A 56 6.00 17.35 -33.98
N LEU A 57 5.24 16.33 -34.38
CA LEU A 57 4.36 16.41 -35.54
C LEU A 57 3.27 17.49 -35.38
N LEU A 58 2.67 17.60 -34.18
CA LEU A 58 1.65 18.63 -33.89
C LEU A 58 2.26 20.04 -33.88
N TYR A 59 3.48 20.21 -33.36
CA TYR A 59 4.19 21.48 -33.39
C TYR A 59 4.40 22.03 -34.80
N PHE A 60 4.73 21.14 -35.75
CA PHE A 60 4.86 21.44 -37.18
C PHE A 60 3.52 21.36 -37.93
N ARG A 61 2.40 21.21 -37.23
CA ARG A 61 1.04 21.13 -37.80
C ARG A 61 0.82 19.99 -38.79
N GLN A 62 1.54 18.88 -38.61
CA GLN A 62 1.36 17.67 -39.41
C GLN A 62 0.13 16.93 -38.92
N ARG A 63 -0.83 16.62 -39.84
CA ARG A 63 -2.04 15.86 -39.50
C ARG A 63 -1.75 14.44 -39.01
N LEU A 64 -0.59 13.88 -39.39
CA LEU A 64 -0.13 12.60 -38.90
C LEU A 64 -0.04 12.55 -37.35
N GLY A 65 0.29 13.70 -36.71
CA GLY A 65 0.29 13.80 -35.25
C GLY A 65 -1.07 13.55 -34.60
N LEU A 66 -2.18 13.89 -35.28
CA LEU A 66 -3.54 13.59 -34.80
C LEU A 66 -3.81 12.08 -34.80
N TRP A 67 -3.41 11.39 -35.86
CA TRP A 67 -3.57 9.94 -35.98
C TRP A 67 -2.69 9.19 -34.98
N LEU A 68 -1.47 9.66 -34.80
CA LEU A 68 -0.53 9.06 -33.85
C LEU A 68 -1.02 9.25 -32.41
N PHE A 69 -1.61 10.41 -32.07
CA PHE A 69 -2.28 10.61 -30.79
C PHE A 69 -3.46 9.66 -30.59
N ALA A 70 -4.30 9.50 -31.63
CA ALA A 70 -5.43 8.58 -31.56
C ALA A 70 -4.97 7.13 -31.34
N LEU A 71 -3.90 6.71 -32.02
CA LEU A 71 -3.29 5.39 -31.82
C LEU A 71 -2.74 5.22 -30.41
N LEU A 72 -2.03 6.23 -29.90
CA LEU A 72 -1.54 6.23 -28.50
C LEU A 72 -2.69 6.13 -27.51
N PHE A 73 -3.77 6.91 -27.71
CA PHE A 73 -4.93 6.90 -26.83
C PHE A 73 -5.63 5.52 -26.81
N LEU A 74 -5.87 4.94 -27.99
CA LEU A 74 -6.49 3.62 -28.11
C LEU A 74 -5.59 2.51 -27.57
N GLY A 75 -4.28 2.60 -27.80
CA GLY A 75 -3.30 1.67 -27.23
C GLY A 75 -3.27 1.74 -25.71
N THR A 76 -3.30 2.95 -25.14
CA THR A 76 -3.40 3.15 -23.67
C THR A 76 -4.69 2.58 -23.11
N LEU A 77 -5.80 2.80 -23.80
CA LEU A 77 -7.11 2.26 -23.40
C LEU A 77 -7.10 0.72 -23.39
N GLY A 78 -6.61 0.12 -24.49
CA GLY A 78 -6.50 -1.34 -24.59
C GLY A 78 -5.59 -1.93 -23.51
N TRP A 79 -4.42 -1.32 -23.28
CA TRP A 79 -3.52 -1.73 -22.20
C TRP A 79 -4.17 -1.58 -20.82
N THR A 80 -4.89 -0.48 -20.57
CA THR A 80 -5.61 -0.24 -19.31
C THR A 80 -6.66 -1.30 -19.05
N ILE A 81 -7.45 -1.66 -20.06
CA ILE A 81 -8.46 -2.73 -19.94
C ILE A 81 -7.80 -4.08 -19.68
N TRP A 82 -6.72 -4.38 -20.38
CA TRP A 82 -5.99 -5.63 -20.21
C TRP A 82 -5.39 -5.78 -18.81
N GLU A 83 -4.79 -4.70 -18.26
CA GLU A 83 -4.09 -4.75 -16.97
C GLU A 83 -5.02 -4.58 -15.76
N SER A 84 -6.08 -3.75 -15.91
CA SER A 84 -6.91 -3.31 -14.77
C SER A 84 -8.36 -3.80 -14.84
N GLY A 85 -8.76 -4.46 -15.95
CA GLY A 85 -10.15 -4.76 -16.19
C GLY A 85 -11.00 -3.48 -16.30
N LEU A 86 -12.22 -3.52 -15.77
CA LEU A 86 -13.16 -2.39 -15.80
C LEU A 86 -13.25 -1.65 -14.46
N ASP A 87 -12.16 -1.61 -13.70
CA ASP A 87 -12.11 -0.91 -12.41
C ASP A 87 -11.84 0.58 -12.59
N TYR A 88 -12.81 1.41 -12.26
CA TYR A 88 -12.72 2.86 -12.39
C TYR A 88 -11.49 3.45 -11.69
N TRP A 89 -11.24 3.08 -10.42
CA TRP A 89 -10.15 3.68 -9.65
C TRP A 89 -8.77 3.35 -10.19
N ARG A 90 -8.64 2.20 -10.84
CA ARG A 90 -7.41 1.80 -11.55
C ARG A 90 -7.24 2.53 -12.88
N TRP A 91 -8.33 3.03 -13.47
CA TRP A 91 -8.30 3.78 -14.73
C TRP A 91 -7.84 5.23 -14.55
N VAL A 92 -8.16 5.86 -13.40
CA VAL A 92 -7.85 7.28 -13.13
C VAL A 92 -6.37 7.61 -13.36
N PRO A 93 -5.38 6.93 -12.76
CA PRO A 93 -3.98 7.25 -12.97
C PRO A 93 -3.48 6.94 -14.40
N ARG A 94 -4.13 6.01 -15.13
CA ARG A 94 -3.73 5.57 -16.47
C ARG A 94 -4.34 6.43 -17.58
N MET A 95 -5.63 6.73 -17.47
CA MET A 95 -6.39 7.41 -18.52
C MET A 95 -6.59 8.90 -18.26
N GLY A 96 -6.38 9.41 -17.05
CA GLY A 96 -6.63 10.81 -16.71
C GLY A 96 -5.83 11.78 -17.59
N VAL A 97 -4.53 11.59 -17.74
CA VAL A 97 -3.69 12.44 -18.59
C VAL A 97 -4.04 12.28 -20.07
N PRO A 98 -4.13 11.06 -20.65
CA PRO A 98 -4.57 10.89 -22.04
C PRO A 98 -5.92 11.53 -22.36
N VAL A 99 -6.92 11.42 -21.49
CA VAL A 99 -8.24 12.03 -21.67
C VAL A 99 -8.15 13.55 -21.65
N LEU A 100 -7.40 14.13 -20.70
CA LEU A 100 -7.19 15.59 -20.62
C LEU A 100 -6.47 16.13 -21.87
N LEU A 101 -5.40 15.45 -22.30
CA LEU A 101 -4.70 15.83 -23.53
C LEU A 101 -5.60 15.69 -24.77
N GLY A 102 -6.42 14.64 -24.85
CA GLY A 102 -7.38 14.43 -25.91
C GLY A 102 -8.45 15.52 -25.96
N LEU A 103 -8.98 15.93 -24.81
CA LEU A 103 -9.94 17.03 -24.71
C LEU A 103 -9.33 18.35 -25.21
N ILE A 104 -8.13 18.70 -24.75
CA ILE A 104 -7.45 19.92 -25.18
C ILE A 104 -7.15 19.87 -26.68
N LEU A 105 -6.64 18.74 -27.20
CA LEU A 105 -6.34 18.56 -28.60
C LEU A 105 -7.63 18.66 -29.47
N ALA A 106 -8.75 18.09 -29.01
CA ALA A 106 -10.03 18.20 -29.68
C ALA A 106 -10.47 19.68 -29.85
N LEU A 107 -10.26 20.52 -28.83
CA LEU A 107 -10.53 21.95 -28.89
C LEU A 107 -9.59 22.70 -29.85
N LEU A 108 -8.38 22.17 -30.08
CA LEU A 108 -7.36 22.76 -30.98
C LEU A 108 -7.45 22.28 -32.43
N LEU A 109 -8.36 21.37 -32.78
CA LEU A 109 -8.56 20.84 -34.15
C LEU A 109 -8.80 21.94 -35.21
N PRO A 110 -9.44 23.09 -34.92
CA PRO A 110 -9.55 24.18 -35.91
C PRO A 110 -8.20 24.70 -36.43
N SER A 111 -7.10 24.51 -35.70
CA SER A 111 -5.74 24.80 -36.18
C SER A 111 -5.31 23.96 -37.39
N PHE A 112 -5.96 22.80 -37.63
CA PHE A 112 -5.73 21.90 -38.76
C PHE A 112 -6.77 22.06 -39.89
N ASN A 113 -7.51 23.16 -39.91
CA ASN A 113 -8.65 23.41 -40.84
C ASN A 113 -9.78 22.39 -40.69
N ILE A 114 -9.96 21.83 -39.48
CA ILE A 114 -11.09 20.98 -39.15
C ILE A 114 -12.23 21.85 -38.62
N SER A 115 -13.48 21.47 -38.97
CA SER A 115 -14.65 22.30 -38.63
C SER A 115 -14.82 22.47 -37.13
N ARG A 116 -15.26 23.64 -36.67
CA ARG A 116 -15.57 23.88 -35.25
C ARG A 116 -16.66 22.92 -34.74
N ARG A 117 -17.61 22.52 -35.60
CA ARG A 117 -18.60 21.52 -35.20
C ARG A 117 -17.95 20.20 -34.81
N THR A 118 -17.09 19.65 -35.65
CA THR A 118 -16.33 18.43 -35.34
C THR A 118 -15.48 18.58 -34.07
N SER A 119 -14.82 19.72 -33.91
CA SER A 119 -14.02 20.04 -32.71
C SER A 119 -14.86 19.98 -31.43
N PHE A 120 -15.98 20.70 -31.39
CA PHE A 120 -16.87 20.70 -30.22
C PHE A 120 -17.57 19.36 -30.00
N SER A 121 -17.95 18.62 -31.08
CA SER A 121 -18.51 17.28 -30.92
C SER A 121 -17.54 16.30 -30.29
N LEU A 122 -16.28 16.31 -30.71
CA LEU A 122 -15.22 15.48 -30.10
C LEU A 122 -14.89 15.89 -28.66
N ALA A 123 -14.76 17.18 -28.39
CA ALA A 123 -14.56 17.69 -27.04
C ALA A 123 -15.74 17.33 -26.12
N GLY A 124 -16.96 17.44 -26.61
CA GLY A 124 -18.16 17.02 -25.90
C GLY A 124 -18.18 15.51 -25.63
N ALA A 125 -17.76 14.68 -26.60
CA ALA A 125 -17.63 13.24 -26.41
C ALA A 125 -16.60 12.90 -25.32
N PHE A 126 -15.43 13.54 -25.33
CA PHE A 126 -14.42 13.37 -24.25
C PHE A 126 -14.98 13.80 -22.89
N LEU A 127 -15.71 14.91 -22.82
CA LEU A 127 -16.32 15.39 -21.58
C LEU A 127 -17.38 14.41 -21.07
N VAL A 128 -18.26 13.90 -21.96
CA VAL A 128 -19.28 12.92 -21.58
C VAL A 128 -18.64 11.62 -21.09
N ILE A 129 -17.59 11.13 -21.75
CA ILE A 129 -16.85 9.95 -21.31
C ILE A 129 -16.21 10.21 -19.93
N PHE A 130 -15.61 11.39 -19.73
CA PHE A 130 -15.00 11.75 -18.46
C PHE A 130 -16.01 11.83 -17.32
N VAL A 131 -17.14 12.53 -17.55
CA VAL A 131 -18.24 12.63 -16.56
C VAL A 131 -18.88 11.27 -16.30
N GLY A 132 -19.13 10.48 -17.34
CA GLY A 132 -19.67 9.13 -17.20
C GLY A 132 -18.73 8.22 -16.39
N ALA A 133 -17.44 8.24 -16.67
CA ALA A 133 -16.45 7.53 -15.90
C ALA A 133 -16.38 8.02 -14.44
N PHE A 134 -16.46 9.32 -14.21
CA PHE A 134 -16.54 9.89 -12.86
C PHE A 134 -17.78 9.45 -12.10
N CYS A 135 -18.95 9.39 -12.76
CA CYS A 135 -20.17 8.86 -12.16
C CYS A 135 -20.03 7.39 -11.76
N MET A 136 -19.26 6.61 -12.52
CA MET A 136 -18.98 5.20 -12.17
C MET A 136 -18.21 5.04 -10.86
N ALA A 137 -17.49 6.08 -10.41
CA ALA A 137 -16.81 6.07 -9.10
C ALA A 137 -17.77 5.93 -7.92
N PHE A 138 -19.01 6.38 -8.09
CA PHE A 138 -20.05 6.37 -7.05
C PHE A 138 -20.99 5.17 -7.18
N VAL A 139 -20.83 4.34 -8.21
CA VAL A 139 -21.56 3.08 -8.31
C VAL A 139 -20.90 2.10 -7.34
N PRO A 140 -21.65 1.54 -6.37
CA PRO A 140 -21.11 0.51 -5.49
C PRO A 140 -20.66 -0.68 -6.34
N THR A 141 -19.37 -0.83 -6.52
CA THR A 141 -18.82 -2.02 -7.13
C THR A 141 -18.87 -3.12 -6.09
N ASN A 142 -19.68 -4.14 -6.33
CA ASN A 142 -19.79 -5.31 -5.46
C ASN A 142 -18.51 -6.16 -5.55
N TRP A 143 -17.37 -5.56 -5.18
CA TRP A 143 -16.06 -6.22 -5.12
C TRP A 143 -16.03 -7.39 -4.14
N THR A 144 -17.00 -7.45 -3.23
CA THR A 144 -17.17 -8.54 -2.28
C THR A 144 -17.71 -9.83 -2.93
N HIS A 145 -18.14 -9.81 -4.19
CA HIS A 145 -18.77 -10.97 -4.83
C HIS A 145 -17.82 -11.85 -5.65
N ASN A 146 -16.55 -11.46 -5.84
CA ASN A 146 -15.54 -12.32 -6.44
C ASN A 146 -14.49 -12.87 -5.43
N ALA A 147 -14.58 -12.54 -4.15
CA ALA A 147 -14.27 -13.59 -3.21
C ALA A 147 -15.25 -14.70 -3.59
N THR A 148 -14.76 -15.73 -4.28
CA THR A 148 -15.47 -17.00 -4.35
C THR A 148 -16.11 -17.16 -3.00
N THR A 149 -17.41 -16.96 -2.91
CA THR A 149 -18.20 -17.71 -1.96
C THR A 149 -17.94 -19.13 -2.40
N ALA A 150 -16.80 -19.73 -1.99
CA ALA A 150 -16.81 -21.09 -1.62
C ALA A 150 -18.11 -21.16 -0.85
N GLU A 151 -19.12 -21.78 -1.44
CA GLU A 151 -20.41 -21.97 -0.81
C GLU A 151 -20.08 -22.21 0.65
N ALA A 152 -20.32 -21.20 1.48
CA ALA A 152 -20.46 -21.40 2.88
C ALA A 152 -21.73 -22.27 2.92
N GLY A 153 -21.49 -23.54 2.58
CA GLY A 153 -22.39 -24.58 3.01
C GLY A 153 -22.58 -24.24 4.46
N SER A 154 -23.79 -24.14 4.88
CA SER A 154 -24.32 -23.76 6.18
C SER A 154 -23.75 -24.59 7.36
N SER A 155 -22.55 -25.08 7.28
CA SER A 155 -21.66 -25.29 8.38
C SER A 155 -21.22 -23.91 8.81
N SER A 156 -21.89 -23.35 9.83
CA SER A 156 -21.24 -22.42 10.73
C SER A 156 -19.78 -22.90 10.83
N ILE A 157 -18.86 -22.22 10.12
CA ILE A 157 -17.46 -22.25 10.47
C ILE A 157 -17.52 -21.70 11.87
N LYS A 158 -17.65 -22.59 12.85
CA LYS A 158 -17.12 -22.34 14.17
C LYS A 158 -15.67 -22.04 13.84
N LEU A 159 -15.35 -20.75 13.70
CA LEU A 159 -14.00 -20.25 13.77
C LEU A 159 -13.49 -20.90 15.03
N GLY A 160 -12.84 -22.06 14.80
CA GLY A 160 -12.42 -22.90 15.91
C GLY A 160 -11.56 -21.98 16.75
N ARG A 161 -11.76 -21.98 18.03
CA ARG A 161 -10.93 -21.37 19.07
C ARG A 161 -9.44 -21.81 18.97
N GLY A 162 -8.96 -22.08 17.78
CA GLY A 162 -7.65 -22.65 17.45
C GLY A 162 -6.64 -21.64 16.90
N ASN A 163 -6.71 -20.36 17.28
CA ASN A 163 -5.75 -19.34 16.82
C ASN A 163 -4.50 -19.25 17.70
N GLY A 164 -4.26 -20.23 18.57
CA GLY A 164 -3.14 -20.15 19.51
C GLY A 164 -3.32 -19.08 20.62
N LEU A 165 -4.45 -18.39 20.64
CA LEU A 165 -4.74 -17.35 21.64
C LEU A 165 -5.40 -17.91 22.92
N GLY A 166 -5.95 -19.15 22.86
CA GLY A 166 -6.71 -19.71 23.97
C GLY A 166 -8.02 -18.97 24.25
N ASP A 167 -8.55 -19.10 25.46
CA ASP A 167 -9.61 -18.22 25.96
C ASP A 167 -8.92 -16.87 26.35
N ILE A 168 -9.30 -15.79 25.66
CA ILE A 168 -8.78 -14.45 25.94
C ILE A 168 -9.33 -14.00 27.31
N SER A 169 -8.45 -13.69 28.25
CA SER A 169 -8.84 -13.05 29.50
C SER A 169 -9.45 -11.68 29.22
N ASP A 170 -10.43 -11.27 30.01
CA ASP A 170 -11.02 -9.94 29.91
C ASP A 170 -9.98 -8.83 30.15
N ASP A 171 -8.94 -9.13 30.92
CA ASP A 171 -7.83 -8.21 31.21
C ASP A 171 -6.79 -8.13 30.08
N ASP A 172 -6.86 -8.99 29.08
CA ASP A 172 -5.84 -9.07 28.03
C ASP A 172 -6.24 -8.35 26.74
N TRP A 173 -5.19 -7.96 25.97
CA TRP A 173 -5.30 -7.39 24.64
C TRP A 173 -4.30 -8.11 23.70
N PRO A 174 -4.58 -9.39 23.33
CA PRO A 174 -3.58 -10.28 22.77
C PRO A 174 -3.26 -10.05 21.29
N VAL A 175 -4.06 -9.26 20.58
CA VAL A 175 -3.86 -8.91 19.18
C VAL A 175 -4.18 -7.45 18.94
N TYR A 176 -3.73 -6.88 17.82
CA TYR A 176 -3.91 -5.48 17.45
C TYR A 176 -5.34 -4.96 17.63
N GLY A 177 -6.33 -5.74 17.26
CA GLY A 177 -7.77 -5.40 17.39
C GLY A 177 -8.44 -5.98 18.64
N ARG A 178 -7.73 -6.47 19.64
CA ARG A 178 -8.11 -7.22 20.81
C ARG A 178 -8.55 -8.66 20.51
N ASP A 179 -9.35 -8.87 19.50
CA ASP A 179 -9.84 -10.18 19.06
C ASP A 179 -9.75 -10.31 17.53
N ASN A 180 -10.08 -11.49 17.02
CA ASN A 180 -10.02 -11.79 15.58
C ASN A 180 -11.10 -11.05 14.76
N ASN A 181 -12.11 -10.49 15.40
CA ASN A 181 -13.12 -9.64 14.77
C ASN A 181 -12.69 -8.17 14.76
N ALA A 182 -11.52 -7.87 15.33
CA ALA A 182 -11.01 -6.50 15.52
C ALA A 182 -12.04 -5.58 16.21
N SER A 183 -12.70 -6.11 17.23
CA SER A 183 -13.78 -5.40 17.94
C SER A 183 -13.29 -4.13 18.62
N ARG A 184 -12.01 -4.09 19.02
CA ARG A 184 -11.38 -2.98 19.78
C ARG A 184 -12.15 -2.63 21.05
N TYR A 185 -12.88 -3.60 21.59
CA TYR A 185 -13.71 -3.45 22.76
C TYR A 185 -13.07 -4.16 23.96
N SER A 186 -12.92 -3.44 25.07
CA SER A 186 -12.56 -4.02 26.37
C SER A 186 -13.82 -4.17 27.21
N PRO A 187 -14.07 -5.33 27.83
CA PRO A 187 -15.19 -5.51 28.75
C PRO A 187 -14.92 -4.94 30.15
N ILE A 188 -13.69 -4.44 30.39
CA ILE A 188 -13.32 -3.82 31.68
C ILE A 188 -14.15 -2.56 31.90
N THR A 189 -14.75 -2.43 33.08
CA THR A 189 -15.66 -1.34 33.46
C THR A 189 -15.11 -0.43 34.56
N ASP A 190 -13.83 -0.57 34.93
CA ASP A 190 -13.20 0.17 36.02
C ASP A 190 -13.10 1.67 35.74
N ILE A 191 -13.02 2.06 34.48
CA ILE A 191 -13.00 3.46 34.07
C ILE A 191 -14.42 3.86 33.67
N THR A 192 -14.97 4.84 34.36
CA THR A 192 -16.33 5.37 34.14
C THR A 192 -16.27 6.88 33.86
N PRO A 193 -17.38 7.49 33.36
CA PRO A 193 -17.47 8.94 33.22
C PRO A 193 -17.21 9.70 34.54
N GLU A 194 -17.54 9.11 35.66
CA GLU A 194 -17.43 9.72 36.98
C GLU A 194 -15.97 9.73 37.50
N ASN A 195 -15.16 8.73 37.13
CA ASN A 195 -13.80 8.59 37.65
C ASN A 195 -12.67 8.88 36.63
N VAL A 196 -13.00 9.01 35.34
CA VAL A 196 -11.99 9.24 34.28
C VAL A 196 -11.15 10.50 34.51
N SER A 197 -11.72 11.53 35.13
CA SER A 197 -11.01 12.78 35.48
C SER A 197 -9.96 12.61 36.60
N SER A 198 -10.06 11.53 37.39
CA SER A 198 -9.11 11.21 38.47
C SER A 198 -7.92 10.36 38.05
N LEU A 199 -7.88 9.93 36.76
CA LEU A 199 -6.78 9.11 36.25
C LEU A 199 -5.45 9.83 36.36
N LYS A 200 -4.45 9.08 36.82
CA LYS A 200 -3.05 9.54 36.92
C LYS A 200 -2.16 8.62 36.09
N ARG A 201 -1.09 9.19 35.56
CA ARG A 201 -0.06 8.38 34.90
C ARG A 201 0.63 7.48 35.93
N ALA A 202 0.48 6.15 35.78
CA ALA A 202 1.11 5.17 36.66
C ALA A 202 2.64 5.13 36.41
N TRP A 203 3.04 5.03 35.14
CA TRP A 203 4.43 5.00 34.74
C TRP A 203 4.62 5.54 33.31
N GLN A 204 5.86 5.67 32.88
CA GLN A 204 6.25 6.07 31.53
C GLN A 204 7.51 5.32 31.13
N TYR A 205 7.46 4.65 29.98
CA TYR A 205 8.62 4.02 29.37
C TYR A 205 9.09 4.80 28.15
N ARG A 206 10.39 4.87 27.91
CA ARG A 206 11.00 5.50 26.73
C ARG A 206 11.80 4.45 25.96
N THR A 207 11.44 4.19 24.73
CA THR A 207 12.13 3.21 23.86
C THR A 207 13.57 3.61 23.57
N ARG A 208 13.91 4.90 23.61
CA ARG A 208 15.22 5.48 23.22
C ARG A 208 15.55 5.28 21.73
N ASP A 209 14.62 4.71 20.97
CA ASP A 209 14.73 4.57 19.52
C ASP A 209 13.91 5.70 18.89
N ILE A 210 14.63 6.77 18.52
CA ILE A 210 14.00 8.01 18.03
C ILE A 210 13.75 7.87 16.52
N PRO A 211 12.50 8.02 16.05
CA PRO A 211 12.20 7.96 14.65
C PRO A 211 12.87 9.11 13.87
N SER A 212 13.23 8.83 12.61
CA SER A 212 13.75 9.84 11.69
C SER A 212 12.61 10.49 10.88
N LYS A 213 12.95 11.42 9.96
CA LYS A 213 11.98 11.99 9.03
C LYS A 213 11.44 10.96 8.01
N ARG A 214 12.08 9.80 7.88
CA ARG A 214 11.73 8.76 6.90
C ARG A 214 10.75 7.73 7.43
N TYR A 215 10.77 7.46 8.74
CA TYR A 215 9.95 6.43 9.39
C TYR A 215 9.43 6.92 10.74
N GLY A 216 8.39 6.26 11.25
CA GLY A 216 7.69 6.64 12.45
C GLY A 216 7.66 5.57 13.53
N ALA A 217 7.16 5.94 14.71
CA ALA A 217 6.79 5.03 15.79
C ALA A 217 5.27 5.06 15.92
N GLU A 218 4.61 3.99 15.45
CA GLU A 218 3.14 3.89 15.39
C GLU A 218 2.62 2.64 16.09
N THR A 219 3.42 2.09 17.01
CA THR A 219 3.13 0.81 17.64
C THR A 219 1.87 0.85 18.50
N THR A 220 1.05 -0.20 18.39
CA THR A 220 0.01 -0.54 19.35
C THR A 220 0.52 -1.69 20.19
N PRO A 221 0.76 -1.50 21.50
CA PRO A 221 1.17 -2.58 22.38
C PRO A 221 0.08 -3.65 22.50
N ILE A 222 0.50 -4.91 22.64
CA ILE A 222 -0.40 -5.99 23.07
C ILE A 222 -0.10 -6.38 24.52
N LYS A 223 -1.12 -6.82 25.24
CA LYS A 223 -1.01 -7.28 26.63
C LYS A 223 -1.37 -8.75 26.72
N ILE A 224 -0.46 -9.54 27.29
CA ILE A 224 -0.66 -10.95 27.62
C ILE A 224 -0.21 -11.12 29.07
N ASP A 225 -1.12 -11.58 29.91
CA ASP A 225 -0.90 -11.73 31.35
C ASP A 225 -0.33 -10.45 31.96
N ASP A 226 0.86 -10.50 32.56
CA ASP A 226 1.53 -9.40 33.24
C ASP A 226 2.48 -8.60 32.33
N LYS A 227 2.51 -8.87 31.02
CA LYS A 227 3.48 -8.29 30.06
C LYS A 227 2.81 -7.48 28.97
N LEU A 228 3.49 -6.39 28.61
CA LEU A 228 3.22 -5.62 27.40
C LEU A 228 4.32 -5.89 26.37
N TYR A 229 3.91 -6.17 25.12
CA TYR A 229 4.83 -6.35 24.01
C TYR A 229 4.59 -5.27 22.96
N LEU A 230 5.67 -4.68 22.47
CA LEU A 230 5.63 -3.62 21.48
C LEU A 230 6.86 -3.64 20.59
N CYS A 231 6.82 -2.90 19.49
CA CYS A 231 7.98 -2.60 18.67
C CYS A 231 8.32 -1.11 18.69
N SER A 232 9.60 -0.79 18.54
CA SER A 232 10.10 0.58 18.41
C SER A 232 10.11 1.05 16.94
N ALA A 233 10.59 2.26 16.70
CA ALA A 233 10.68 2.86 15.36
C ALA A 233 11.53 2.04 14.37
N ARG A 234 12.62 1.38 14.84
CA ARG A 234 13.48 0.47 14.06
C ARG A 234 13.25 -1.01 14.38
N ASN A 235 12.00 -1.36 14.70
CA ASN A 235 11.58 -2.74 14.99
C ASN A 235 12.28 -3.41 16.17
N GLN A 236 12.89 -2.68 17.12
CA GLN A 236 13.30 -3.34 18.34
C GLN A 236 12.06 -3.88 19.04
N LEU A 237 12.04 -5.18 19.34
CA LEU A 237 10.98 -5.81 20.11
C LEU A 237 11.26 -5.64 21.59
N ILE A 238 10.24 -5.26 22.35
CA ILE A 238 10.40 -4.88 23.76
C ILE A 238 9.27 -5.54 24.55
N ALA A 239 9.62 -6.19 25.65
CA ALA A 239 8.65 -6.62 26.66
C ALA A 239 8.82 -5.78 27.93
N LEU A 240 7.69 -5.30 28.44
CA LEU A 240 7.60 -4.52 29.68
C LEU A 240 6.71 -5.24 30.69
N SER A 241 6.97 -5.02 31.97
CA SER A 241 5.98 -5.30 33.02
C SER A 241 4.76 -4.39 32.82
N ALA A 242 3.58 -4.95 32.76
CA ALA A 242 2.35 -4.18 32.64
C ALA A 242 2.09 -3.32 33.88
N GLU A 243 2.50 -3.79 35.06
CA GLU A 243 2.30 -3.10 36.33
C GLU A 243 3.28 -1.92 36.54
N SER A 244 4.58 -2.16 36.32
CA SER A 244 5.64 -1.17 36.65
C SER A 244 6.15 -0.39 35.45
N GLY A 245 5.97 -0.90 34.22
CA GLY A 245 6.57 -0.35 33.01
C GLY A 245 8.07 -0.64 32.88
N GLU A 246 8.65 -1.49 33.75
CA GLU A 246 10.04 -1.91 33.67
C GLU A 246 10.30 -2.80 32.46
N GLU A 247 11.47 -2.62 31.82
CA GLU A 247 11.89 -3.44 30.68
C GLU A 247 12.29 -4.83 31.16
N ILE A 248 11.59 -5.87 30.66
CA ILE A 248 11.91 -7.27 30.96
C ILE A 248 13.00 -7.76 30.00
N TRP A 249 12.81 -7.51 28.71
CA TRP A 249 13.79 -7.82 27.68
C TRP A 249 13.63 -6.91 26.46
N ARG A 250 14.69 -6.86 25.67
CA ARG A 250 14.75 -6.18 24.37
C ARG A 250 15.48 -7.05 23.35
N TYR A 251 14.93 -7.16 22.17
CA TYR A 251 15.57 -7.75 21.00
C TYR A 251 15.74 -6.69 19.90
N ASP A 252 16.95 -6.54 19.37
CA ASP A 252 17.26 -5.59 18.30
C ASP A 252 17.58 -6.36 17.01
N PRO A 253 16.70 -6.31 15.98
CA PRO A 253 16.90 -6.98 14.69
C PRO A 253 17.91 -6.29 13.80
N LYS A 254 18.55 -5.20 14.24
CA LYS A 254 19.58 -4.45 13.50
C LYS A 254 19.11 -3.93 12.15
N VAL A 255 17.90 -3.37 12.10
CA VAL A 255 17.40 -2.70 10.90
C VAL A 255 18.18 -1.42 10.67
N ALA A 256 18.84 -1.30 9.50
CA ALA A 256 19.60 -0.13 9.12
C ALA A 256 18.68 0.97 8.54
N ASP A 257 18.97 2.24 8.83
CA ASP A 257 18.12 3.37 8.40
C ASP A 257 17.95 3.45 6.87
N GLU A 258 19.00 3.10 6.12
CA GLU A 258 19.00 3.07 4.65
C GLU A 258 18.05 2.04 4.04
N ASP A 259 17.76 0.96 4.78
CA ASP A 259 16.88 -0.12 4.36
C ASP A 259 15.40 0.18 4.65
N ILE A 260 15.09 1.26 5.39
CA ILE A 260 13.73 1.63 5.75
C ILE A 260 13.10 2.48 4.64
N PRO A 261 11.96 2.07 4.04
CA PRO A 261 11.21 2.90 3.10
C PRO A 261 10.70 4.19 3.73
N TYR A 262 10.51 5.21 2.89
CA TYR A 262 9.88 6.45 3.32
C TYR A 262 8.44 6.20 3.83
N THR A 263 8.08 6.81 4.96
CA THR A 263 6.78 6.67 5.64
C THR A 263 6.49 5.28 6.24
N ALA A 264 7.47 4.38 6.30
CA ALA A 264 7.30 3.10 6.96
C ALA A 264 7.21 3.25 8.50
N ALA A 265 6.50 2.36 9.17
CA ALA A 265 6.41 2.32 10.62
C ALA A 265 6.13 0.91 11.12
N CYS A 266 6.70 0.53 12.27
CA CYS A 266 6.23 -0.65 12.98
C CYS A 266 4.91 -0.32 13.70
N ARG A 267 3.84 -1.06 13.37
CA ARG A 267 2.50 -0.83 13.94
C ARG A 267 2.14 -1.76 15.09
N GLY A 268 2.94 -2.76 15.37
CA GLY A 268 2.75 -3.69 16.45
C GLY A 268 3.37 -5.06 16.21
N VAL A 269 3.10 -5.97 17.12
CA VAL A 269 3.58 -7.34 17.12
C VAL A 269 2.42 -8.32 17.25
N ALA A 270 2.63 -9.58 16.86
CA ALA A 270 1.68 -10.65 17.09
C ALA A 270 2.20 -11.62 18.15
N TYR A 271 1.29 -12.16 18.95
CA TYR A 271 1.58 -13.23 19.90
C TYR A 271 1.06 -14.56 19.35
N TYR A 272 1.82 -15.62 19.56
CA TYR A 272 1.44 -16.97 19.19
C TYR A 272 1.87 -17.98 20.25
N LYS A 273 0.91 -18.80 20.68
CA LYS A 273 1.16 -19.96 21.55
C LYS A 273 1.10 -21.22 20.73
N VAL A 274 2.18 -22.00 20.72
CA VAL A 274 2.29 -23.26 19.96
C VAL A 274 1.29 -24.25 20.53
N PRO A 275 0.34 -24.78 19.73
CA PRO A 275 -0.62 -25.77 20.22
C PRO A 275 0.09 -27.07 20.66
N ASN A 276 -0.43 -27.71 21.71
CA ASN A 276 0.06 -29.00 22.21
C ASN A 276 1.50 -29.03 22.77
N SER A 277 2.05 -27.88 23.12
CA SER A 277 3.31 -27.82 23.91
C SER A 277 3.14 -28.36 25.35
N ASN A 278 2.04 -29.05 25.64
CA ASN A 278 1.66 -29.55 26.97
C ASN A 278 2.53 -30.73 27.45
N ASN A 279 3.76 -30.87 27.01
CA ASN A 279 4.70 -31.77 27.66
C ASN A 279 5.30 -31.04 28.87
N PRO A 280 4.86 -31.29 30.12
CA PRO A 280 5.31 -30.53 31.29
C PRO A 280 6.78 -30.76 31.64
N SER A 281 7.48 -31.59 30.89
CA SER A 281 8.91 -31.88 31.09
C SER A 281 9.84 -31.05 30.22
N THR A 282 9.31 -30.17 29.37
CA THR A 282 10.14 -29.25 28.57
C THR A 282 9.69 -27.81 28.83
N THR A 283 10.47 -27.07 29.62
CA THR A 283 10.61 -25.62 29.47
C THR A 283 11.21 -25.35 28.09
N GLN A 284 10.45 -25.69 27.03
CA GLN A 284 10.94 -25.54 25.68
C GLN A 284 10.83 -24.07 25.32
N ALA A 285 11.96 -23.43 25.11
CA ALA A 285 12.04 -22.10 24.53
C ALA A 285 11.14 -22.01 23.29
N CYS A 286 10.47 -20.86 23.09
CA CYS A 286 9.58 -20.63 21.94
C CYS A 286 8.24 -21.39 21.92
N ASN A 287 7.74 -21.87 23.03
CA ASN A 287 6.36 -22.31 23.15
C ASN A 287 5.38 -21.14 23.01
N GLU A 288 5.81 -19.97 23.45
CA GLU A 288 5.11 -18.70 23.28
C GLU A 288 6.03 -17.75 22.51
N ARG A 289 5.53 -17.15 21.46
CA ARG A 289 6.33 -16.38 20.50
C ARG A 289 5.78 -14.99 20.28
N ILE A 290 6.68 -14.05 20.11
CA ILE A 290 6.39 -12.72 19.56
C ILE A 290 6.88 -12.70 18.13
N VAL A 291 5.97 -12.39 17.20
CA VAL A 291 6.21 -12.35 15.77
C VAL A 291 6.09 -10.91 15.28
N SER A 292 7.03 -10.44 14.50
CA SER A 292 6.99 -9.10 13.92
C SER A 292 7.52 -9.10 12.48
N GLY A 293 6.94 -8.24 11.67
CA GLY A 293 7.55 -7.84 10.41
C GLY A 293 8.55 -6.71 10.63
N THR A 294 9.64 -6.68 9.85
CA THR A 294 10.64 -5.62 9.93
C THR A 294 10.56 -4.66 8.75
N LEU A 295 11.07 -3.44 8.95
CA LEU A 295 11.06 -2.40 7.92
C LEU A 295 12.14 -2.61 6.83
N ASP A 296 12.95 -3.64 6.96
CA ASP A 296 13.90 -4.12 5.93
C ASP A 296 13.44 -5.42 5.23
N GLY A 297 12.16 -5.83 5.44
CA GLY A 297 11.54 -6.95 4.72
C GLY A 297 11.87 -8.33 5.29
N ARG A 298 12.00 -8.47 6.62
CA ARG A 298 12.11 -9.77 7.29
C ARG A 298 10.90 -10.03 8.18
N ILE A 299 10.58 -11.29 8.43
CA ILE A 299 9.71 -11.74 9.51
C ILE A 299 10.62 -12.33 10.58
N ILE A 300 10.45 -11.90 11.82
CA ILE A 300 11.25 -12.35 12.97
C ILE A 300 10.36 -12.99 14.03
N GLU A 301 10.87 -14.04 14.67
CA GLU A 301 10.23 -14.68 15.81
C GLU A 301 11.18 -14.73 17.00
N VAL A 302 10.70 -14.29 18.16
CA VAL A 302 11.42 -14.39 19.43
C VAL A 302 10.54 -15.05 20.49
N ASP A 303 11.17 -15.73 21.42
CA ASP A 303 10.54 -16.30 22.61
C ASP A 303 9.91 -15.19 23.46
N ALA A 304 8.64 -15.31 23.78
CA ALA A 304 7.89 -14.28 24.50
C ALA A 304 8.41 -14.04 25.92
N GLN A 305 9.03 -15.02 26.55
CA GLN A 305 9.51 -14.91 27.92
C GLN A 305 10.92 -14.29 27.99
N SER A 306 11.79 -14.62 27.05
CA SER A 306 13.20 -14.26 27.11
C SER A 306 13.68 -13.28 26.04
N GLY A 307 12.88 -13.03 24.98
CA GLY A 307 13.28 -12.21 23.83
C GLY A 307 14.36 -12.82 22.94
N LYS A 308 14.72 -14.10 23.13
CA LYS A 308 15.72 -14.79 22.32
C LYS A 308 15.10 -15.28 21.02
N PRO A 309 15.86 -15.26 19.88
CA PRO A 309 15.36 -15.78 18.60
C PRO A 309 14.89 -17.23 18.69
N CYS A 310 13.78 -17.53 18.02
CA CYS A 310 13.26 -18.90 17.90
C CYS A 310 13.98 -19.62 16.75
N LEU A 311 15.01 -20.39 17.09
CA LEU A 311 15.92 -21.01 16.12
C LEU A 311 15.26 -22.05 15.19
N ASP A 312 14.08 -22.51 15.54
CA ASP A 312 13.25 -23.42 14.74
C ASP A 312 12.43 -22.70 13.67
N PHE A 313 12.44 -21.36 13.66
CA PHE A 313 11.78 -20.54 12.65
C PHE A 313 12.79 -20.03 11.61
N GLY A 314 12.55 -20.29 10.33
CA GLY A 314 13.35 -19.78 9.21
C GLY A 314 14.85 -20.06 9.36
N ASN A 315 15.65 -19.00 9.21
CA ASN A 315 17.07 -19.04 9.43
C ASN A 315 17.40 -18.27 10.71
N GLN A 316 17.73 -18.98 11.80
CA GLN A 316 18.10 -18.38 13.10
C GLN A 316 17.03 -17.44 13.68
N GLY A 317 15.75 -17.74 13.48
CA GLY A 317 14.63 -16.95 14.00
C GLY A 317 14.08 -15.90 13.03
N GLU A 318 14.50 -15.92 11.77
CA GLU A 318 14.06 -14.95 10.77
C GLU A 318 13.85 -15.53 9.37
N VAL A 319 12.96 -14.90 8.60
CA VAL A 319 12.69 -15.18 7.18
C VAL A 319 12.80 -13.89 6.39
N ASP A 320 13.67 -13.83 5.40
CA ASP A 320 13.76 -12.73 4.45
C ASP A 320 12.73 -12.92 3.34
N ILE A 321 11.72 -12.03 3.28
CA ILE A 321 10.64 -12.09 2.27
C ILE A 321 11.11 -11.63 0.88
N LYS A 322 12.25 -10.94 0.78
CA LYS A 322 12.81 -10.50 -0.49
C LYS A 322 13.40 -11.65 -1.30
N LYS A 323 13.61 -12.80 -0.67
CA LYS A 323 14.12 -13.99 -1.34
C LYS A 323 13.18 -14.40 -2.48
N ASN A 324 13.72 -14.49 -3.69
CA ASN A 324 13.01 -14.79 -4.94
C ASN A 324 12.12 -13.66 -5.50
N MET A 325 12.18 -12.45 -4.95
CA MET A 325 11.52 -11.27 -5.54
C MET A 325 12.31 -10.62 -6.70
N GLY A 326 13.48 -11.17 -7.04
CA GLY A 326 14.39 -10.55 -8.00
C GLY A 326 15.27 -9.48 -7.35
N LYS A 327 15.73 -8.50 -8.14
CA LYS A 327 16.53 -7.40 -7.63
C LYS A 327 15.63 -6.40 -6.91
N THR A 328 15.73 -6.34 -5.60
CA THR A 328 15.01 -5.39 -4.75
C THR A 328 15.98 -4.28 -4.30
N PRO A 329 15.75 -3.01 -4.69
CA PRO A 329 16.54 -1.90 -4.15
C PRO A 329 16.36 -1.75 -2.64
N SER A 330 17.41 -1.29 -1.94
CA SER A 330 17.33 -0.96 -0.52
C SER A 330 16.23 0.09 -0.27
N GLY A 331 15.46 -0.07 0.80
CA GLY A 331 14.39 0.83 1.19
C GLY A 331 13.11 0.74 0.34
N PHE A 332 12.89 -0.37 -0.40
CA PHE A 332 11.69 -0.57 -1.21
C PHE A 332 10.77 -1.69 -0.72
N VAL A 333 11.22 -2.52 0.20
CA VAL A 333 10.40 -3.60 0.75
C VAL A 333 10.41 -3.53 2.26
N ALA A 334 9.23 -3.35 2.85
CA ALA A 334 9.02 -3.32 4.29
C ALA A 334 7.76 -4.08 4.69
N ILE A 335 7.73 -4.61 5.89
CA ILE A 335 6.52 -5.13 6.52
C ILE A 335 6.11 -4.12 7.59
N THR A 336 5.07 -3.35 7.32
CA THR A 336 4.58 -2.30 8.22
C THR A 336 3.33 -2.71 8.99
N GLY A 337 2.59 -3.70 8.48
CA GLY A 337 1.41 -4.24 9.14
C GLY A 337 1.74 -5.23 10.24
N VAL A 338 0.86 -5.34 11.24
CA VAL A 338 0.96 -6.38 12.25
C VAL A 338 0.68 -7.73 11.60
N PRO A 339 1.54 -8.73 11.72
CA PRO A 339 1.26 -10.09 11.21
C PRO A 339 0.03 -10.69 11.89
N VAL A 340 -0.73 -11.48 11.12
CA VAL A 340 -1.84 -12.29 11.66
C VAL A 340 -1.45 -13.75 11.57
N ILE A 341 -1.73 -14.51 12.62
CA ILE A 341 -1.38 -15.94 12.68
C ILE A 341 -2.66 -16.75 12.68
N VAL A 342 -2.81 -17.61 11.67
CA VAL A 342 -3.97 -18.49 11.51
C VAL A 342 -3.51 -19.93 11.35
N GLN A 343 -3.88 -20.79 12.27
CA GLN A 343 -3.49 -22.21 12.28
C GLN A 343 -1.97 -22.44 12.15
N GLY A 344 -1.18 -21.58 12.81
CA GLY A 344 0.28 -21.66 12.77
C GLY A 344 0.93 -21.07 11.51
N VAL A 345 0.13 -20.50 10.60
CA VAL A 345 0.62 -19.80 9.40
C VAL A 345 0.63 -18.30 9.64
N ILE A 346 1.78 -17.66 9.42
CA ILE A 346 1.93 -16.22 9.50
C ILE A 346 1.46 -15.60 8.18
N ILE A 347 0.53 -14.67 8.27
CA ILE A 347 0.01 -13.91 7.13
C ILE A 347 0.38 -12.45 7.33
N THR A 348 1.06 -11.88 6.35
CA THR A 348 1.45 -10.46 6.35
C THR A 348 1.41 -9.89 4.94
N GLY A 349 1.27 -8.57 4.85
CA GLY A 349 1.48 -7.82 3.62
C GLY A 349 2.81 -7.08 3.68
N HIS A 350 3.31 -6.64 2.53
CA HIS A 350 4.48 -5.78 2.44
C HIS A 350 4.15 -4.48 1.68
N GLN A 351 4.91 -3.46 1.96
CA GLN A 351 4.89 -2.19 1.24
C GLN A 351 5.86 -2.26 0.07
#